data_06ded6f11d78fd4a07ff555aa091b599
#
_entry.id   06ded6f11d78fd4a07ff555aa091b599
#
_cell.length_a   1.000
_cell.length_b   1.000
_cell.length_c   1.000
_cell.angle_alpha   90.00
_cell.angle_beta   90.00
_cell.angle_gamma   90.00
#
_symmetry.space_group_name_H-M   'P 1'
#
loop_
_entity.id
_entity.type
_entity.pdbx_description
1 polymer ?
#
loop_
_entity_poly.entity_id
_entity_poly.type
_entity_poly.pdbx_seq_one_letter_code
_entity_poly.pdbx_strand_id
1 'polypeptide(L)'
;MAKNMSRRAFLSTGGLASLVLLAGCSGGAAGSGSAASSSAASSSSGQVMDGDGMIQERLLVGTLATEDILPLWVAQSEGLFDKANVSVEVVTFQSATELIAGVASGAVNMAMTDIMVTASMFASGIDVQMQWVTLGATADQGRFGIMVGPNSTVTKLEDLAGVPIGVGSNTILEYVMDKLMEGAGIPDDQIVVEELQKLPVRYQAMMSGEVEAAALPGTLLALGEASNCKLVADDTKGDNLSQSVMVVRGEVLGNVATAQCLETLKGIWDDAAKMINDDPEAYREVLIENANRPVEIADTYPISTYPTVQLPTAAMVDPVLAWMDKKGYLTKPLTYDESTGVFSAK
;
A
#
# COMPACT_ATOMS: atom_id res chain seq x y z
N MET A 1 13.58 -53.51 -17.36
CA MET A 1 13.62 -54.07 -15.98
C MET A 1 12.90 -53.15 -15.06
N ALA A 2 11.75 -53.56 -14.61
CA ALA A 2 10.86 -52.83 -13.70
C ALA A 2 11.36 -52.96 -12.26
N LYS A 3 11.17 -51.90 -11.44
CA LYS A 3 11.05 -52.05 -9.99
C LYS A 3 10.04 -51.07 -9.44
N ASN A 4 8.85 -51.58 -9.17
CA ASN A 4 7.82 -51.04 -8.28
C ASN A 4 8.29 -51.10 -6.82
N MET A 5 7.96 -50.07 -6.03
CA MET A 5 7.70 -50.20 -4.57
C MET A 5 6.81 -49.03 -4.17
N SER A 6 5.57 -49.25 -3.97
CA SER A 6 4.77 -49.75 -2.84
C SER A 6 4.43 -48.68 -1.81
N ARG A 7 3.12 -48.35 -1.80
CA ARG A 7 2.38 -47.59 -0.79
C ARG A 7 2.42 -48.31 0.57
N ARG A 8 2.58 -47.55 1.66
CA ARG A 8 2.13 -47.99 2.97
C ARG A 8 1.36 -46.91 3.67
N ALA A 9 0.08 -47.19 3.86
CA ALA A 9 -0.84 -46.52 4.77
C ALA A 9 -0.48 -46.85 6.21
N PHE A 10 -0.64 -45.90 7.13
CA PHE A 10 -0.76 -46.17 8.55
C PHE A 10 -2.03 -45.48 9.10
N LEU A 11 -2.98 -46.36 9.42
CA LEU A 11 -4.13 -46.14 10.28
C LEU A 11 -3.79 -46.71 11.67
N SER A 12 -4.07 -45.96 12.73
CA SER A 12 -4.44 -46.49 14.06
C SER A 12 -4.94 -45.30 14.90
N THR A 13 -6.21 -45.22 15.10
CA THR A 13 -7.09 -45.70 16.20
C THR A 13 -6.71 -45.26 17.59
N GLY A 14 -7.54 -44.41 18.20
CA GLY A 14 -8.31 -44.74 19.40
C GLY A 14 -7.84 -44.13 20.70
N GLY A 15 -8.77 -43.51 21.41
CA GLY A 15 -8.61 -43.22 22.84
C GLY A 15 -9.63 -42.20 23.38
N LEU A 16 -10.75 -42.72 23.89
CA LEU A 16 -11.86 -42.04 24.54
C LEU A 16 -11.55 -41.61 25.98
N ALA A 17 -12.21 -40.52 26.39
CA ALA A 17 -12.89 -40.27 27.66
C ALA A 17 -12.07 -39.90 28.90
N SER A 18 -12.41 -38.78 29.51
CA SER A 18 -13.03 -38.79 30.87
C SER A 18 -13.53 -37.38 31.23
N LEU A 19 -14.86 -37.28 31.36
CA LEU A 19 -15.55 -36.25 32.17
C LEU A 19 -15.30 -36.49 33.63
N VAL A 20 -15.02 -35.46 34.41
CA VAL A 20 -15.27 -35.43 35.86
C VAL A 20 -16.03 -34.15 36.19
N LEU A 21 -17.33 -34.35 36.49
CA LEU A 21 -18.18 -33.43 37.22
C LEU A 21 -17.93 -33.67 38.73
N LEU A 22 -17.68 -32.58 39.46
CA LEU A 22 -17.90 -32.59 40.93
C LEU A 22 -18.59 -31.28 41.33
N ALA A 23 -19.85 -31.42 41.66
CA ALA A 23 -20.65 -30.44 42.38
C ALA A 23 -20.32 -30.55 43.87
N GLY A 24 -20.28 -29.42 44.57
CA GLY A 24 -20.18 -29.35 46.04
C GLY A 24 -20.65 -27.99 46.52
N CYS A 25 -21.84 -27.98 47.14
CA CYS A 25 -22.50 -26.84 47.79
C CYS A 25 -21.94 -26.53 49.15
N SER A 26 -22.09 -25.30 49.53
CA SER A 26 -22.64 -24.73 50.77
C SER A 26 -21.69 -23.90 51.66
N GLY A 27 -22.15 -22.70 52.01
CA GLY A 27 -22.02 -22.13 53.34
C GLY A 27 -21.39 -20.75 53.46
N GLY A 28 -22.18 -19.71 53.43
CA GLY A 28 -22.28 -18.74 54.53
C GLY A 28 -21.32 -17.54 54.62
N ALA A 29 -21.93 -16.36 54.60
CA ALA A 29 -21.69 -15.14 55.38
C ALA A 29 -20.72 -14.06 54.85
N ALA A 30 -21.37 -12.97 54.42
CA ALA A 30 -21.12 -11.55 54.70
C ALA A 30 -19.70 -10.98 54.72
N GLY A 31 -19.45 -9.99 53.85
CA GLY A 31 -18.36 -9.02 54.04
C GLY A 31 -18.02 -8.22 52.82
N SER A 32 -18.56 -7.00 52.77
CA SER A 32 -18.06 -5.76 52.17
C SER A 32 -17.49 -5.75 50.75
N GLY A 33 -18.06 -4.82 50.02
CA GLY A 33 -17.80 -4.49 48.61
C GLY A 33 -16.34 -4.18 48.24
N SER A 34 -16.06 -4.59 47.04
CA SER A 34 -15.08 -3.94 46.22
C SER A 34 -15.57 -3.99 44.79
N ALA A 35 -15.80 -2.82 44.26
CA ALA A 35 -16.14 -2.58 42.86
C ALA A 35 -15.05 -3.16 41.94
N ALA A 36 -15.41 -4.16 41.16
CA ALA A 36 -14.59 -4.59 40.05
C ALA A 36 -14.66 -3.53 38.97
N SER A 37 -13.65 -2.67 38.91
CA SER A 37 -13.42 -1.83 37.75
C SER A 37 -13.06 -2.76 36.61
N SER A 38 -13.97 -2.84 35.61
CA SER A 38 -13.67 -3.36 34.31
C SER A 38 -12.64 -2.44 33.67
N SER A 39 -11.38 -2.85 33.73
CA SER A 39 -10.32 -2.22 32.90
C SER A 39 -10.64 -2.54 31.44
N ALA A 40 -11.22 -1.57 30.74
CA ALA A 40 -11.18 -1.51 29.29
C ALA A 40 -9.71 -1.58 28.90
N ALA A 41 -9.36 -2.61 28.13
CA ALA A 41 -8.06 -2.68 27.48
C ALA A 41 -7.98 -1.50 26.51
N SER A 42 -7.28 -0.45 26.92
CA SER A 42 -6.82 0.60 26.03
C SER A 42 -5.85 -0.08 25.07
N SER A 43 -6.21 -0.11 23.78
CA SER A 43 -5.28 -0.45 22.71
C SER A 43 -4.14 0.58 22.76
N SER A 44 -2.97 0.14 23.23
CA SER A 44 -1.77 0.97 23.27
C SER A 44 -1.29 1.18 21.84
N SER A 45 -1.56 2.35 21.27
CA SER A 45 -0.83 2.87 20.11
C SER A 45 0.67 2.79 20.41
N GLY A 46 1.38 2.10 19.57
CA GLY A 46 2.81 1.99 19.28
C GLY A 46 3.86 2.64 20.19
N GLN A 47 3.77 2.49 21.52
CA GLN A 47 4.79 2.99 22.44
C GLN A 47 5.78 1.88 22.77
N VAL A 48 7.04 2.07 22.43
CA VAL A 48 8.15 1.19 22.84
C VAL A 48 8.91 1.88 23.97
N MET A 49 9.17 1.16 25.06
CA MET A 49 10.10 1.63 26.11
C MET A 49 11.53 1.39 25.63
N ASP A 50 12.35 2.44 25.61
CA ASP A 50 13.80 2.30 25.46
C ASP A 50 14.43 1.71 26.76
N GLY A 51 15.74 1.41 26.68
CA GLY A 51 16.47 0.84 27.81
C GLY A 51 16.52 1.71 29.07
N ASP A 52 16.15 2.99 28.97
CA ASP A 52 16.07 3.97 30.07
C ASP A 52 14.63 4.20 30.58
N GLY A 53 13.64 3.45 30.02
CA GLY A 53 12.23 3.55 30.42
C GLY A 53 11.49 4.77 29.88
N MET A 54 12.06 5.45 28.89
CA MET A 54 11.40 6.52 28.16
C MET A 54 10.48 5.92 27.11
N ILE A 55 9.27 6.47 26.98
CA ILE A 55 8.34 6.09 25.91
C ILE A 55 8.84 6.75 24.63
N GLN A 56 9.37 5.95 23.71
CA GLN A 56 9.74 6.41 22.40
C GLN A 56 8.49 6.39 21.50
N GLU A 57 8.08 7.55 21.04
CA GLU A 57 6.98 7.67 20.08
C GLU A 57 7.42 7.07 18.73
N ARG A 58 6.58 6.17 18.18
CA ARG A 58 6.92 5.38 17.00
C ARG A 58 6.05 5.78 15.83
N LEU A 59 6.68 6.00 14.67
CA LEU A 59 6.00 6.14 13.39
C LEU A 59 5.93 4.77 12.71
N LEU A 60 4.72 4.23 12.59
CA LEU A 60 4.42 2.96 11.93
C LEU A 60 3.88 3.26 10.54
N VAL A 61 4.71 3.06 9.51
CA VAL A 61 4.40 3.43 8.12
C VAL A 61 3.92 2.21 7.35
N GLY A 62 2.63 2.14 7.05
CA GLY A 62 2.06 1.12 6.17
C GLY A 62 2.39 1.42 4.70
N THR A 63 2.68 0.38 3.92
CA THR A 63 2.95 0.50 2.47
C THR A 63 2.61 -0.77 1.72
N LEU A 64 2.58 -0.70 0.39
CA LEU A 64 2.71 -1.86 -0.49
C LEU A 64 4.20 -2.08 -0.83
N ALA A 65 4.56 -3.28 -1.30
CA ALA A 65 5.94 -3.58 -1.71
C ALA A 65 6.26 -2.97 -3.09
N THR A 66 6.21 -1.64 -3.19
CA THR A 66 6.45 -0.86 -4.41
C THR A 66 7.57 0.15 -4.19
N GLU A 67 8.13 0.69 -5.27
CA GLU A 67 9.25 1.62 -5.24
C GLU A 67 8.96 2.96 -4.57
N ASP A 68 7.69 3.33 -4.47
CA ASP A 68 7.24 4.65 -4.00
C ASP A 68 7.78 5.05 -2.61
N ILE A 69 8.24 4.06 -1.84
CA ILE A 69 8.76 4.26 -0.47
C ILE A 69 10.28 4.01 -0.37
N LEU A 70 10.98 3.83 -1.48
CA LEU A 70 12.42 3.58 -1.48
C LEU A 70 13.22 4.55 -0.59
N PRO A 71 12.92 5.87 -0.52
CA PRO A 71 13.66 6.76 0.38
C PRO A 71 13.63 6.34 1.85
N LEU A 72 12.53 5.75 2.36
CA LEU A 72 12.50 5.25 3.74
C LEU A 72 13.32 3.96 3.93
N TRP A 73 13.34 3.07 2.94
CA TRP A 73 14.21 1.89 2.99
C TRP A 73 15.70 2.27 2.93
N VAL A 74 16.05 3.27 2.12
CA VAL A 74 17.40 3.83 2.07
C VAL A 74 17.74 4.51 3.40
N ALA A 75 16.84 5.32 3.96
CA ALA A 75 17.03 5.93 5.26
C ALA A 75 17.29 4.89 6.36
N GLN A 76 16.60 3.76 6.31
CA GLN A 76 16.80 2.64 7.24
C GLN A 76 18.18 1.99 7.03
N SER A 77 18.54 1.66 5.78
CA SER A 77 19.82 1.01 5.45
C SER A 77 21.05 1.87 5.79
N GLU A 78 20.92 3.20 5.65
CA GLU A 78 21.94 4.19 5.98
C GLU A 78 21.95 4.59 7.47
N GLY A 79 21.01 4.04 8.27
CA GLY A 79 20.91 4.35 9.71
C GLY A 79 20.51 5.80 9.99
N LEU A 80 19.77 6.46 9.10
CA LEU A 80 19.37 7.86 9.28
C LEU A 80 18.36 8.02 10.42
N PHE A 81 17.51 7.03 10.65
CA PHE A 81 16.55 7.04 11.78
C PHE A 81 17.27 7.04 13.13
N ASP A 82 18.29 6.17 13.29
CA ASP A 82 19.09 6.10 14.52
C ASP A 82 19.89 7.37 14.76
N LYS A 83 20.51 7.93 13.70
CA LYS A 83 21.27 9.19 13.76
C LYS A 83 20.38 10.36 14.20
N ALA A 84 19.13 10.37 13.81
CA ALA A 84 18.17 11.40 14.16
C ALA A 84 17.35 11.10 15.44
N ASN A 85 17.58 9.94 16.05
CA ASN A 85 16.82 9.45 17.22
C ASN A 85 15.30 9.44 16.98
N VAL A 86 14.87 8.93 15.80
CA VAL A 86 13.46 8.76 15.43
C VAL A 86 13.18 7.28 15.22
N SER A 87 12.13 6.78 15.85
CA SER A 87 11.69 5.39 15.68
C SER A 87 10.70 5.28 14.52
N VAL A 88 11.11 4.63 13.44
CA VAL A 88 10.29 4.38 12.25
C VAL A 88 10.27 2.89 11.96
N GLU A 89 9.09 2.33 11.71
CA GLU A 89 8.93 0.96 11.23
C GLU A 89 8.07 0.96 9.97
N VAL A 90 8.51 0.26 8.94
CA VAL A 90 7.77 0.08 7.68
C VAL A 90 7.06 -1.27 7.72
N VAL A 91 5.73 -1.26 7.54
CA VAL A 91 4.85 -2.44 7.55
C VAL A 91 4.26 -2.65 6.17
N THR A 92 4.55 -3.79 5.54
CA THR A 92 4.11 -4.07 4.17
C THR A 92 2.77 -4.82 4.14
N PHE A 93 1.84 -4.32 3.32
CA PHE A 93 0.54 -4.92 3.02
C PHE A 93 0.50 -5.44 1.58
N GLN A 94 -0.47 -6.30 1.24
CA GLN A 94 -0.59 -6.87 -0.11
C GLN A 94 -1.64 -6.19 -0.98
N SER A 95 -2.49 -5.34 -0.39
CA SER A 95 -3.52 -4.58 -1.10
C SER A 95 -3.84 -3.26 -0.39
N ALA A 96 -4.41 -2.30 -1.14
CA ALA A 96 -4.92 -1.05 -0.59
C ALA A 96 -6.00 -1.30 0.48
N THR A 97 -6.86 -2.31 0.29
CA THR A 97 -7.90 -2.69 1.26
C THR A 97 -7.30 -3.13 2.60
N GLU A 98 -6.23 -3.94 2.57
CA GLU A 98 -5.52 -4.34 3.79
C GLU A 98 -4.82 -3.14 4.47
N LEU A 99 -4.23 -2.25 3.68
CA LEU A 99 -3.61 -1.02 4.17
C LEU A 99 -4.63 -0.09 4.86
N ILE A 100 -5.80 0.14 4.23
CA ILE A 100 -6.90 0.93 4.83
C ILE A 100 -7.32 0.33 6.18
N ALA A 101 -7.48 -1.00 6.26
CA ALA A 101 -7.82 -1.68 7.51
C ALA A 101 -6.71 -1.51 8.57
N GLY A 102 -5.44 -1.54 8.17
CA GLY A 102 -4.28 -1.26 9.04
C GLY A 102 -4.32 0.16 9.61
N VAL A 103 -4.59 1.17 8.77
CA VAL A 103 -4.75 2.57 9.19
C VAL A 103 -5.97 2.73 10.11
N ALA A 104 -7.13 2.16 9.71
CA ALA A 104 -8.37 2.28 10.47
C ALA A 104 -8.27 1.67 11.87
N SER A 105 -7.58 0.54 12.01
CA SER A 105 -7.37 -0.14 13.30
C SER A 105 -6.28 0.50 14.17
N GLY A 106 -5.48 1.41 13.63
CA GLY A 106 -4.29 1.96 14.30
C GLY A 106 -3.09 1.01 14.35
N ALA A 107 -3.10 -0.07 13.54
CA ALA A 107 -1.93 -0.94 13.37
C ALA A 107 -0.76 -0.18 12.72
N VAL A 108 -1.08 0.82 11.91
CA VAL A 108 -0.14 1.82 11.40
C VAL A 108 -0.74 3.22 11.60
N ASN A 109 0.10 4.21 11.86
CA ASN A 109 -0.31 5.59 12.09
C ASN A 109 0.11 6.54 10.95
N MET A 110 0.84 6.02 9.99
CA MET A 110 1.17 6.64 8.70
C MET A 110 0.96 5.62 7.58
N ALA A 111 0.80 6.09 6.36
CA ALA A 111 0.75 5.22 5.19
C ALA A 111 1.35 5.92 3.96
N MET A 112 2.14 5.18 3.17
CA MET A 112 2.37 5.51 1.77
C MET A 112 1.26 4.85 0.95
N THR A 113 0.54 5.66 0.20
CA THR A 113 -0.62 5.24 -0.59
C THR A 113 -0.83 6.21 -1.75
N ASP A 114 -2.02 6.22 -2.33
CA ASP A 114 -2.42 7.14 -3.39
C ASP A 114 -3.52 8.13 -2.94
N ILE A 115 -3.83 9.10 -3.80
CA ILE A 115 -4.85 10.12 -3.52
C ILE A 115 -6.24 9.49 -3.37
N MET A 116 -6.59 8.48 -4.18
CA MET A 116 -7.89 7.79 -4.17
C MET A 116 -8.13 7.08 -2.84
N VAL A 117 -7.14 6.32 -2.41
CA VAL A 117 -7.18 5.59 -1.13
C VAL A 117 -7.25 6.56 0.04
N THR A 118 -6.50 7.68 -0.03
CA THR A 118 -6.55 8.73 1.01
C THR A 118 -7.94 9.37 1.08
N ALA A 119 -8.52 9.75 -0.07
CA ALA A 119 -9.86 10.31 -0.14
C ALA A 119 -10.92 9.34 0.37
N SER A 120 -10.77 8.03 0.08
CA SER A 120 -11.66 6.98 0.58
C SER A 120 -11.56 6.78 2.09
N MET A 121 -10.35 6.82 2.65
CA MET A 121 -10.14 6.80 4.10
C MET A 121 -10.85 7.99 4.77
N PHE A 122 -10.63 9.19 4.25
CA PHE A 122 -11.29 10.40 4.76
C PHE A 122 -12.82 10.31 4.64
N ALA A 123 -13.37 9.91 3.48
CA ALA A 123 -14.81 9.74 3.26
C ALA A 123 -15.44 8.69 4.19
N SER A 124 -14.66 7.70 4.63
CA SER A 124 -15.05 6.68 5.60
C SER A 124 -14.97 7.15 7.05
N GLY A 125 -14.56 8.40 7.29
CA GLY A 125 -14.43 8.99 8.63
C GLY A 125 -13.12 8.69 9.34
N ILE A 126 -12.11 8.18 8.64
CA ILE A 126 -10.75 8.05 9.18
C ILE A 126 -10.08 9.41 9.07
N ASP A 127 -9.65 9.95 10.20
CA ASP A 127 -8.94 11.23 10.27
C ASP A 127 -7.53 11.06 9.73
N VAL A 128 -7.32 11.43 8.46
CA VAL A 128 -6.05 11.34 7.73
C VAL A 128 -5.75 12.65 6.99
N GLN A 129 -4.47 12.97 6.88
CA GLN A 129 -3.97 14.17 6.20
C GLN A 129 -2.77 13.83 5.32
N MET A 130 -2.76 14.30 4.08
CA MET A 130 -1.62 14.17 3.18
C MET A 130 -0.46 15.06 3.66
N GLN A 131 0.75 14.53 3.57
CA GLN A 131 1.96 15.20 4.06
C GLN A 131 2.93 15.54 2.94
N TRP A 132 3.16 14.62 1.99
CA TRP A 132 3.98 14.88 0.80
C TRP A 132 3.71 13.87 -0.31
N VAL A 133 4.10 14.24 -1.54
CA VAL A 133 4.16 13.35 -2.68
C VAL A 133 5.40 12.47 -2.53
N THR A 134 5.23 11.15 -2.57
CA THR A 134 6.33 10.19 -2.47
C THR A 134 6.92 9.84 -3.83
N LEU A 135 6.05 9.76 -4.87
CA LEU A 135 6.42 9.52 -6.25
C LEU A 135 5.37 10.13 -7.18
N GLY A 136 5.74 10.48 -8.41
CA GLY A 136 4.80 11.04 -9.38
C GLY A 136 4.63 12.57 -9.28
N ALA A 137 5.61 13.29 -8.72
CA ALA A 137 5.60 14.76 -8.80
C ALA A 137 5.69 15.26 -10.24
N THR A 138 6.27 14.46 -11.14
CA THR A 138 6.34 14.65 -12.59
C THR A 138 5.96 13.36 -13.30
N ALA A 139 5.48 13.43 -14.54
CA ALA A 139 4.97 12.28 -15.30
C ALA A 139 6.02 11.19 -15.60
N ASP A 140 7.30 11.52 -15.50
CA ASP A 140 8.41 10.59 -15.70
C ASP A 140 8.83 9.87 -14.39
N GLN A 141 8.22 10.21 -13.27
CA GLN A 141 8.43 9.56 -11.99
C GLN A 141 7.40 8.44 -11.76
N GLY A 142 7.90 7.24 -11.54
CA GLY A 142 7.05 6.08 -11.41
C GLY A 142 6.52 5.58 -12.76
N ARG A 143 5.82 4.45 -12.73
CA ARG A 143 5.25 3.83 -13.91
C ARG A 143 4.07 2.95 -13.52
N PHE A 144 2.91 3.25 -14.08
CA PHE A 144 1.73 2.40 -13.96
C PHE A 144 1.20 2.11 -15.36
N GLY A 145 0.68 0.91 -15.58
CA GLY A 145 0.26 0.59 -16.94
C GLY A 145 -0.58 -0.68 -17.03
N ILE A 146 -1.03 -0.95 -18.25
CA ILE A 146 -1.81 -2.12 -18.63
C ILE A 146 -0.90 -3.08 -19.38
N MET A 147 -0.84 -4.30 -18.90
CA MET A 147 -0.03 -5.39 -19.44
C MET A 147 -0.89 -6.59 -19.76
N VAL A 148 -0.49 -7.37 -20.76
CA VAL A 148 -1.12 -8.64 -21.12
C VAL A 148 -0.15 -9.80 -20.99
N GLY A 149 -0.70 -11.01 -20.76
CA GLY A 149 0.09 -12.22 -20.57
C GLY A 149 0.94 -12.60 -21.79
N PRO A 150 1.91 -13.53 -21.60
CA PRO A 150 2.89 -13.85 -22.65
C PRO A 150 2.26 -14.49 -23.90
N ASN A 151 1.09 -15.11 -23.77
CA ASN A 151 0.37 -15.77 -24.86
C ASN A 151 -0.72 -14.91 -25.49
N SER A 152 -0.93 -13.68 -25.01
CA SER A 152 -1.96 -12.78 -25.51
C SER A 152 -1.68 -12.34 -26.95
N THR A 153 -2.76 -12.15 -27.70
CA THR A 153 -2.73 -11.59 -29.08
C THR A 153 -2.99 -10.09 -29.10
N VAL A 154 -3.35 -9.49 -27.97
CA VAL A 154 -3.58 -8.04 -27.80
C VAL A 154 -2.29 -7.27 -28.10
N THR A 155 -2.42 -6.16 -28.83
CA THR A 155 -1.28 -5.30 -29.21
C THR A 155 -1.49 -3.83 -28.91
N LYS A 156 -2.73 -3.41 -28.65
CA LYS A 156 -3.11 -2.02 -28.42
C LYS A 156 -4.33 -1.94 -27.50
N LEU A 157 -4.58 -0.76 -26.92
CA LEU A 157 -5.68 -0.56 -25.95
C LEU A 157 -7.06 -0.85 -26.53
N GLU A 158 -7.28 -0.52 -27.81
CA GLU A 158 -8.60 -0.74 -28.46
C GLU A 158 -8.98 -2.22 -28.54
N ASP A 159 -7.99 -3.13 -28.51
CA ASP A 159 -8.22 -4.58 -28.48
C ASP A 159 -8.80 -5.04 -27.12
N LEU A 160 -8.71 -4.19 -26.08
CA LEU A 160 -9.23 -4.46 -24.73
C LEU A 160 -10.63 -3.87 -24.49
N ALA A 161 -11.27 -3.25 -25.49
CA ALA A 161 -12.63 -2.76 -25.36
C ALA A 161 -13.61 -3.91 -25.06
N GLY A 162 -14.31 -3.86 -23.93
CA GLY A 162 -15.20 -4.90 -23.45
C GLY A 162 -14.52 -6.15 -22.87
N VAL A 163 -13.19 -6.16 -22.77
CA VAL A 163 -12.42 -7.26 -22.17
C VAL A 163 -12.14 -6.96 -20.70
N PRO A 164 -12.42 -7.89 -19.76
CA PRO A 164 -12.11 -7.69 -18.36
C PRO A 164 -10.61 -7.52 -18.09
N ILE A 165 -10.26 -6.43 -17.39
CA ILE A 165 -8.90 -6.11 -16.99
C ILE A 165 -8.77 -6.27 -15.49
N GLY A 166 -7.83 -7.10 -15.03
CA GLY A 166 -7.55 -7.32 -13.61
C GLY A 166 -7.04 -6.03 -12.97
N VAL A 167 -7.76 -5.51 -11.98
CA VAL A 167 -7.37 -4.31 -11.23
C VAL A 167 -7.94 -4.33 -9.82
N GLY A 168 -7.43 -3.51 -8.92
CA GLY A 168 -8.09 -3.21 -7.65
C GLY A 168 -8.88 -1.92 -7.79
N SER A 169 -10.18 -1.98 -7.60
CA SER A 169 -11.06 -0.82 -7.72
C SER A 169 -10.73 0.25 -6.69
N ASN A 170 -10.99 1.51 -7.07
CA ASN A 170 -10.78 2.70 -6.25
C ASN A 170 -9.31 2.86 -5.79
N THR A 171 -8.39 2.65 -6.71
CA THR A 171 -6.94 2.82 -6.54
C THR A 171 -6.34 3.59 -7.73
N ILE A 172 -5.10 4.05 -7.55
CA ILE A 172 -4.31 4.68 -8.62
C ILE A 172 -4.27 3.83 -9.90
N LEU A 173 -4.21 2.50 -9.77
CA LEU A 173 -4.15 1.59 -10.92
C LEU A 173 -5.43 1.57 -11.72
N GLU A 174 -6.61 1.67 -11.09
CA GLU A 174 -7.87 1.80 -11.81
C GLU A 174 -7.97 3.17 -12.48
N TYR A 175 -7.58 4.24 -11.79
CA TYR A 175 -7.58 5.59 -12.34
C TYR A 175 -6.71 5.69 -13.59
N VAL A 176 -5.46 5.21 -13.52
CA VAL A 176 -4.54 5.21 -14.66
C VAL A 176 -5.09 4.34 -15.79
N MET A 177 -5.61 3.14 -15.49
CA MET A 177 -6.25 2.28 -16.47
C MET A 177 -7.40 3.00 -17.20
N ASP A 178 -8.31 3.61 -16.45
CA ASP A 178 -9.44 4.35 -17.02
C ASP A 178 -8.95 5.49 -17.92
N LYS A 179 -7.96 6.28 -17.45
CA LYS A 179 -7.42 7.40 -18.23
C LYS A 179 -6.70 6.97 -19.50
N LEU A 180 -5.95 5.88 -19.46
CA LEU A 180 -5.31 5.32 -20.65
C LEU A 180 -6.34 4.82 -21.66
N MET A 181 -7.38 4.10 -21.20
CA MET A 181 -8.46 3.58 -22.03
C MET A 181 -9.32 4.74 -22.62
N GLU A 182 -9.72 5.72 -21.79
CA GLU A 182 -10.43 6.93 -22.23
C GLU A 182 -9.60 7.70 -23.29
N GLY A 183 -8.28 7.86 -23.06
CA GLY A 183 -7.35 8.50 -23.99
C GLY A 183 -7.21 7.79 -25.33
N ALA A 184 -7.43 6.48 -25.39
CA ALA A 184 -7.51 5.67 -26.59
C ALA A 184 -8.90 5.73 -27.28
N GLY A 185 -9.86 6.50 -26.72
CA GLY A 185 -11.20 6.66 -27.26
C GLY A 185 -12.15 5.53 -26.94
N ILE A 186 -11.85 4.70 -25.92
CA ILE A 186 -12.71 3.60 -25.47
C ILE A 186 -13.77 4.18 -24.56
N PRO A 187 -15.08 3.96 -24.83
CA PRO A 187 -16.17 4.44 -24.00
C PRO A 187 -16.16 3.78 -22.59
N ASP A 188 -16.61 4.52 -21.56
CA ASP A 188 -16.64 4.05 -20.16
C ASP A 188 -17.35 2.70 -19.98
N ASP A 189 -18.43 2.46 -20.73
CA ASP A 189 -19.22 1.22 -20.67
C ASP A 189 -18.49 0.01 -21.30
N GLN A 190 -17.36 0.24 -21.97
CA GLN A 190 -16.48 -0.79 -22.51
C GLN A 190 -15.18 -0.94 -21.71
N ILE A 191 -15.00 -0.20 -20.62
CA ILE A 191 -13.90 -0.39 -19.68
C ILE A 191 -14.41 -1.36 -18.60
N VAL A 192 -14.00 -2.64 -18.69
CA VAL A 192 -14.53 -3.70 -17.82
C VAL A 192 -13.49 -4.09 -16.79
N VAL A 193 -13.87 -4.00 -15.51
CA VAL A 193 -13.02 -4.34 -14.37
C VAL A 193 -13.24 -5.80 -13.96
N GLU A 194 -12.15 -6.55 -13.79
CA GLU A 194 -12.11 -7.79 -13.02
C GLU A 194 -11.43 -7.51 -11.67
N GLU A 195 -12.18 -7.67 -10.57
CA GLU A 195 -11.75 -7.25 -9.24
C GLU A 195 -10.68 -8.18 -8.67
N LEU A 196 -9.42 -7.74 -8.69
CA LEU A 196 -8.25 -8.46 -8.19
C LEU A 196 -7.40 -7.52 -7.33
N GLN A 197 -7.78 -7.32 -6.07
CA GLN A 197 -7.16 -6.35 -5.15
C GLN A 197 -5.68 -6.63 -4.87
N LYS A 198 -5.30 -7.91 -4.67
CA LYS A 198 -3.94 -8.27 -4.30
C LYS A 198 -3.02 -8.27 -5.51
N LEU A 199 -1.98 -7.45 -5.50
CA LEU A 199 -1.01 -7.32 -6.59
C LEU A 199 -0.39 -8.66 -7.02
N PRO A 200 0.08 -9.55 -6.11
CA PRO A 200 0.63 -10.84 -6.54
C PRO A 200 -0.40 -11.75 -7.21
N VAL A 201 -1.66 -11.73 -6.73
CA VAL A 201 -2.76 -12.54 -7.30
C VAL A 201 -3.10 -12.02 -8.69
N ARG A 202 -3.21 -10.71 -8.87
CA ARG A 202 -3.50 -10.03 -10.14
C ARG A 202 -2.45 -10.37 -11.19
N TYR A 203 -1.18 -10.27 -10.83
CA TYR A 203 -0.07 -10.64 -11.71
C TYR A 203 -0.13 -12.11 -12.14
N GLN A 204 -0.37 -13.03 -11.20
CA GLN A 204 -0.47 -14.45 -11.50
C GLN A 204 -1.69 -14.80 -12.37
N ALA A 205 -2.84 -14.14 -12.16
CA ALA A 205 -4.04 -14.34 -12.99
C ALA A 205 -3.78 -13.94 -14.45
N MET A 206 -3.06 -12.83 -14.68
CA MET A 206 -2.62 -12.43 -16.03
C MET A 206 -1.61 -13.45 -16.62
N MET A 207 -0.63 -13.88 -15.83
CA MET A 207 0.39 -14.83 -16.29
C MET A 207 -0.21 -16.18 -16.69
N SER A 208 -1.25 -16.63 -15.97
CA SER A 208 -1.94 -17.90 -16.26
C SER A 208 -3.00 -17.78 -17.37
N GLY A 209 -3.35 -16.58 -17.79
CA GLY A 209 -4.43 -16.32 -18.74
C GLY A 209 -5.83 -16.43 -18.12
N GLU A 210 -5.96 -16.35 -16.80
CA GLU A 210 -7.25 -16.25 -16.10
C GLU A 210 -7.90 -14.88 -16.39
N VAL A 211 -7.08 -13.82 -16.49
CA VAL A 211 -7.47 -12.55 -17.08
C VAL A 211 -6.58 -12.22 -18.27
N GLU A 212 -7.14 -11.60 -19.30
CA GLU A 212 -6.39 -11.23 -20.52
C GLU A 212 -5.36 -10.14 -20.24
N ALA A 213 -5.72 -9.15 -19.42
CA ALA A 213 -4.90 -8.00 -19.09
C ALA A 213 -4.95 -7.68 -17.59
N ALA A 214 -3.93 -6.97 -17.11
CA ALA A 214 -3.89 -6.46 -15.74
C ALA A 214 -3.30 -5.04 -15.70
N ALA A 215 -3.86 -4.20 -14.81
CA ALA A 215 -3.27 -2.93 -14.44
C ALA A 215 -2.25 -3.15 -13.30
N LEU A 216 -1.00 -2.78 -13.53
CA LEU A 216 0.14 -3.14 -12.67
C LEU A 216 1.07 -1.94 -12.42
N PRO A 217 1.75 -1.89 -11.25
CA PRO A 217 2.80 -0.93 -10.98
C PRO A 217 4.10 -1.30 -11.71
N GLY A 218 5.00 -0.32 -11.86
CA GLY A 218 6.24 -0.42 -12.62
C GLY A 218 7.08 -1.66 -12.32
N THR A 219 7.15 -2.05 -11.07
CA THR A 219 7.86 -3.24 -10.61
C THR A 219 7.32 -4.54 -11.23
N LEU A 220 5.99 -4.69 -11.26
CA LEU A 220 5.35 -5.87 -11.86
C LEU A 220 5.28 -5.77 -13.38
N LEU A 221 5.25 -4.55 -13.95
CA LEU A 221 5.41 -4.35 -15.40
C LEU A 221 6.78 -4.85 -15.85
N ALA A 222 7.86 -4.44 -15.19
CA ALA A 222 9.20 -4.89 -15.53
C ALA A 222 9.38 -6.41 -15.37
N LEU A 223 8.81 -7.00 -14.31
CA LEU A 223 8.80 -8.45 -14.14
C LEU A 223 8.07 -9.16 -15.28
N GLY A 224 6.94 -8.62 -15.69
CA GLY A 224 6.17 -9.13 -16.82
C GLY A 224 6.94 -9.03 -18.13
N GLU A 225 7.59 -7.90 -18.40
CA GLU A 225 8.44 -7.71 -19.59
C GLU A 225 9.58 -8.75 -19.63
N ALA A 226 10.26 -8.99 -18.50
CA ALA A 226 11.28 -10.04 -18.37
C ALA A 226 10.69 -11.45 -18.54
N SER A 227 9.39 -11.64 -18.31
CA SER A 227 8.66 -12.90 -18.46
C SER A 227 7.92 -13.02 -19.81
N ASN A 228 8.30 -12.24 -20.81
CA ASN A 228 7.71 -12.16 -22.15
C ASN A 228 6.25 -11.69 -22.19
N CYS A 229 5.76 -11.01 -21.17
CA CYS A 229 4.51 -10.28 -21.25
C CYS A 229 4.67 -9.03 -22.14
N LYS A 230 3.55 -8.45 -22.57
CA LYS A 230 3.57 -7.26 -23.41
C LYS A 230 2.93 -6.09 -22.66
N LEU A 231 3.68 -5.00 -22.54
CA LEU A 231 3.11 -3.72 -22.16
C LEU A 231 2.21 -3.23 -23.29
N VAL A 232 0.97 -2.89 -22.95
CA VAL A 232 -0.01 -2.32 -23.91
C VAL A 232 0.04 -0.80 -23.87
N ALA A 233 0.05 -0.23 -22.65
CA ALA A 233 0.22 1.20 -22.41
C ALA A 233 0.71 1.45 -20.99
N ASP A 234 1.37 2.59 -20.78
CA ASP A 234 1.74 3.12 -19.46
C ASP A 234 1.56 4.65 -19.42
N ASP A 235 1.62 5.21 -18.22
CA ASP A 235 1.42 6.63 -17.93
C ASP A 235 2.71 7.47 -17.96
N THR A 236 3.82 6.92 -18.44
CA THR A 236 5.09 7.66 -18.54
C THR A 236 5.08 8.71 -19.65
N LYS A 237 4.01 8.76 -20.45
CA LYS A 237 3.86 9.69 -21.56
C LYS A 237 2.50 10.38 -21.48
N GLY A 238 2.48 11.70 -21.54
CA GLY A 238 1.26 12.49 -21.50
C GLY A 238 1.05 13.21 -20.18
N ASP A 239 -0.20 13.20 -19.70
CA ASP A 239 -0.57 13.84 -18.44
C ASP A 239 0.04 13.12 -17.24
N ASN A 240 0.39 13.87 -16.20
CA ASN A 240 0.85 13.30 -14.93
C ASN A 240 -0.34 12.74 -14.15
N LEU A 241 -0.61 11.44 -14.31
CA LEU A 241 -1.81 10.77 -13.78
C LEU A 241 -1.61 10.15 -12.41
N SER A 242 -0.37 9.79 -12.06
CA SER A 242 -0.12 8.89 -10.94
C SER A 242 0.74 9.54 -9.87
N GLN A 243 0.10 9.90 -8.76
CA GLN A 243 0.79 10.40 -7.57
C GLN A 243 0.58 9.46 -6.40
N SER A 244 1.70 8.99 -5.84
CA SER A 244 1.71 8.36 -4.52
C SER A 244 2.01 9.41 -3.45
N VAL A 245 1.39 9.26 -2.30
CA VAL A 245 1.45 10.25 -1.23
C VAL A 245 1.72 9.59 0.12
N MET A 246 2.43 10.29 0.99
CA MET A 246 2.52 9.95 2.40
C MET A 246 1.39 10.63 3.15
N VAL A 247 0.68 9.84 3.94
CA VAL A 247 -0.41 10.33 4.80
C VAL A 247 -0.17 9.97 6.25
N VAL A 248 -0.71 10.77 7.16
CA VAL A 248 -0.69 10.51 8.60
C VAL A 248 -2.09 10.52 9.17
N ARG A 249 -2.30 9.78 10.25
CA ARG A 249 -3.51 9.90 11.08
C ARG A 249 -3.45 11.19 11.89
N GLY A 250 -4.61 11.82 12.13
CA GLY A 250 -4.71 13.06 12.91
C GLY A 250 -4.11 12.95 14.31
N GLU A 251 -4.10 11.76 14.91
CA GLU A 251 -3.47 11.53 16.22
C GLU A 251 -1.95 11.80 16.22
N VAL A 252 -1.26 11.57 15.09
CA VAL A 252 0.17 11.90 14.94
C VAL A 252 0.39 13.39 15.03
N LEU A 253 -0.48 14.17 14.40
CA LEU A 253 -0.41 15.64 14.40
C LEU A 253 -0.90 16.25 15.72
N GLY A 254 -1.82 15.57 16.40
CA GLY A 254 -2.37 16.00 17.69
C GLY A 254 -1.42 15.80 18.89
N ASN A 255 -0.38 14.97 18.74
CA ASN A 255 0.62 14.74 19.77
C ASN A 255 1.93 15.47 19.40
N VAL A 256 2.44 16.32 20.30
CA VAL A 256 3.63 17.15 20.05
C VAL A 256 4.87 16.32 19.73
N ALA A 257 5.06 15.19 20.43
CA ALA A 257 6.24 14.33 20.21
C ALA A 257 6.21 13.62 18.85
N THR A 258 5.07 13.02 18.48
CA THR A 258 4.93 12.38 17.16
C THR A 258 4.94 13.39 16.01
N ALA A 259 4.36 14.57 16.20
CA ALA A 259 4.44 15.66 15.22
C ALA A 259 5.90 16.13 15.01
N GLN A 260 6.70 16.20 16.07
CA GLN A 260 8.12 16.52 15.95
C GLN A 260 8.90 15.39 15.25
N CYS A 261 8.59 14.12 15.54
CA CYS A 261 9.15 12.97 14.83
C CYS A 261 8.80 13.02 13.33
N LEU A 262 7.58 13.40 12.98
CA LEU A 262 7.14 13.59 11.59
C LEU A 262 7.94 14.67 10.87
N GLU A 263 8.16 15.82 11.49
CA GLU A 263 8.97 16.89 10.90
C GLU A 263 10.43 16.45 10.69
N THR A 264 10.98 15.69 11.63
CA THR A 264 12.31 15.07 11.47
C THR A 264 12.33 14.06 10.32
N LEU A 265 11.28 13.24 10.20
CA LEU A 265 11.14 12.26 9.12
C LEU A 265 11.06 12.92 7.74
N LYS A 266 10.43 14.10 7.62
CA LYS A 266 10.43 14.87 6.38
C LYS A 266 11.83 15.25 5.93
N GLY A 267 12.68 15.72 6.86
CA GLY A 267 14.10 16.00 6.57
C GLY A 267 14.87 14.75 6.16
N ILE A 268 14.63 13.62 6.83
CA ILE A 268 15.24 12.32 6.48
C ILE A 268 14.80 11.87 5.08
N TRP A 269 13.52 12.08 4.72
CA TRP A 269 13.04 11.80 3.36
C TRP A 269 13.81 12.60 2.32
N ASP A 270 13.98 13.91 2.53
CA ASP A 270 14.70 14.78 1.60
C ASP A 270 16.17 14.36 1.44
N ASP A 271 16.84 14.01 2.54
CA ASP A 271 18.21 13.51 2.52
C ASP A 271 18.30 12.18 1.74
N ALA A 272 17.43 11.22 2.01
CA ALA A 272 17.42 9.93 1.34
C ALA A 272 17.03 10.06 -0.15
N ALA A 273 16.05 10.90 -0.48
CA ALA A 273 15.67 11.20 -1.86
C ALA A 273 16.85 11.80 -2.64
N LYS A 274 17.58 12.73 -2.01
CA LYS A 274 18.77 13.31 -2.60
C LYS A 274 19.86 12.25 -2.83
N MET A 275 20.11 11.36 -1.87
CA MET A 275 21.10 10.29 -1.99
C MET A 275 20.78 9.37 -3.18
N ILE A 276 19.50 8.97 -3.34
CA ILE A 276 19.04 8.16 -4.47
C ILE A 276 19.21 8.92 -5.78
N ASN A 277 18.81 10.18 -5.84
CA ASN A 277 18.87 11.00 -7.06
C ASN A 277 20.32 11.28 -7.50
N ASP A 278 21.25 11.37 -6.55
CA ASP A 278 22.69 11.57 -6.85
C ASP A 278 23.37 10.30 -7.36
N ASP A 279 23.02 9.12 -6.81
CA ASP A 279 23.57 7.81 -7.23
C ASP A 279 22.49 6.70 -7.07
N PRO A 280 21.57 6.57 -8.01
CA PRO A 280 20.48 5.59 -7.92
C PRO A 280 20.98 4.14 -7.88
N GLU A 281 22.10 3.85 -8.55
CA GLU A 281 22.65 2.49 -8.61
C GLU A 281 23.18 1.99 -7.24
N ALA A 282 23.63 2.89 -6.38
CA ALA A 282 24.05 2.55 -5.02
C ALA A 282 22.94 1.91 -4.18
N TYR A 283 21.66 2.18 -4.52
CA TYR A 283 20.49 1.72 -3.75
C TYR A 283 19.66 0.65 -4.46
N ARG A 284 20.19 0.10 -5.53
CA ARG A 284 19.55 -0.97 -6.30
C ARG A 284 19.22 -2.21 -5.46
N GLU A 285 20.18 -2.67 -4.66
CA GLU A 285 19.99 -3.82 -3.77
C GLU A 285 18.90 -3.56 -2.73
N VAL A 286 18.89 -2.37 -2.13
CA VAL A 286 17.85 -1.96 -1.17
C VAL A 286 16.45 -2.02 -1.80
N LEU A 287 16.33 -1.56 -3.04
CA LEU A 287 15.06 -1.62 -3.77
C LEU A 287 14.62 -3.07 -4.04
N ILE A 288 15.55 -3.91 -4.51
CA ILE A 288 15.26 -5.31 -4.86
C ILE A 288 14.79 -6.10 -3.64
N GLU A 289 15.50 -5.99 -2.52
CA GLU A 289 15.19 -6.71 -1.30
C GLU A 289 13.82 -6.35 -0.73
N ASN A 290 13.47 -5.05 -0.73
CA ASN A 290 12.26 -4.57 -0.05
C ASN A 290 11.01 -4.55 -0.95
N ALA A 291 11.17 -4.36 -2.26
CA ALA A 291 10.06 -4.40 -3.19
C ALA A 291 9.71 -5.81 -3.69
N ASN A 292 10.21 -6.87 -3.03
CA ASN A 292 10.01 -8.28 -3.40
C ASN A 292 10.32 -8.53 -4.88
N ARG A 293 11.45 -8.00 -5.38
CA ARG A 293 11.79 -8.09 -6.80
C ARG A 293 12.52 -9.39 -7.13
N PRO A 294 12.12 -10.05 -8.20
CA PRO A 294 12.89 -11.16 -8.74
C PRO A 294 14.26 -10.70 -9.23
N VAL A 295 15.24 -11.56 -9.06
CA VAL A 295 16.64 -11.34 -9.48
C VAL A 295 16.75 -11.04 -10.99
N GLU A 296 15.79 -11.54 -11.77
CA GLU A 296 15.73 -11.42 -13.23
C GLU A 296 15.61 -9.97 -13.74
N ILE A 297 15.06 -9.06 -12.92
CA ILE A 297 14.94 -7.63 -13.29
C ILE A 297 15.84 -6.73 -12.45
N ALA A 298 16.58 -7.33 -11.53
CA ALA A 298 17.42 -6.60 -10.57
C ALA A 298 18.35 -5.61 -11.25
N ASP A 299 19.06 -6.04 -12.29
CA ASP A 299 20.11 -5.25 -12.96
C ASP A 299 19.57 -4.26 -14.00
N THR A 300 18.32 -4.41 -14.44
CA THR A 300 17.78 -3.64 -15.58
C THR A 300 16.66 -2.69 -15.21
N TYR A 301 16.09 -2.82 -14.00
CA TYR A 301 15.00 -1.94 -13.59
C TYR A 301 15.48 -0.50 -13.40
N PRO A 302 14.87 0.48 -14.06
CA PRO A 302 15.21 1.88 -13.85
C PRO A 302 14.75 2.32 -12.47
N ILE A 303 15.66 2.94 -11.70
CA ILE A 303 15.30 3.56 -10.42
C ILE A 303 14.83 4.97 -10.72
N SER A 304 13.61 5.30 -10.25
CA SER A 304 13.02 6.62 -10.42
C SER A 304 13.76 7.68 -9.60
N THR A 305 13.64 8.94 -10.00
CA THR A 305 13.99 10.07 -9.14
C THR A 305 12.87 10.33 -8.14
N TYR A 306 13.23 10.82 -6.97
CA TYR A 306 12.26 11.10 -5.89
C TYR A 306 12.16 12.58 -5.61
N PRO A 307 10.93 13.11 -5.41
CA PRO A 307 10.74 14.50 -5.05
C PRO A 307 11.14 14.76 -3.60
N THR A 308 11.56 16.00 -3.32
CA THR A 308 11.62 16.50 -1.96
C THR A 308 10.22 16.67 -1.39
N VAL A 309 10.12 16.77 -0.07
CA VAL A 309 8.85 16.96 0.64
C VAL A 309 8.08 18.16 0.09
N GLN A 310 6.93 17.88 -0.50
CA GLN A 310 5.97 18.87 -1.00
C GLN A 310 4.55 18.29 -0.97
N LEU A 311 3.58 19.08 -0.59
CA LEU A 311 2.18 18.67 -0.68
C LEU A 311 1.76 18.47 -2.15
N PRO A 312 0.85 17.51 -2.45
CA PRO A 312 0.26 17.43 -3.77
C PRO A 312 -0.50 18.74 -4.08
N THR A 313 -0.39 19.18 -5.33
CA THR A 313 -1.11 20.39 -5.78
C THR A 313 -2.58 20.09 -6.05
N ALA A 314 -3.43 21.11 -6.07
CA ALA A 314 -4.83 20.96 -6.50
C ALA A 314 -4.94 20.39 -7.91
N ALA A 315 -4.00 20.71 -8.80
CA ALA A 315 -3.95 20.16 -10.15
C ALA A 315 -3.73 18.63 -10.19
N MET A 316 -3.09 18.04 -9.19
CA MET A 316 -2.92 16.59 -9.02
C MET A 316 -4.16 15.95 -8.39
N VAL A 317 -4.83 16.63 -7.46
CA VAL A 317 -5.90 16.06 -6.63
C VAL A 317 -7.29 16.22 -7.25
N ASP A 318 -7.61 17.40 -7.78
CA ASP A 318 -8.97 17.70 -8.27
C ASP A 318 -9.45 16.76 -9.39
N PRO A 319 -8.62 16.37 -10.40
CA PRO A 319 -9.04 15.42 -11.42
C PRO A 319 -9.38 14.03 -10.84
N VAL A 320 -8.64 13.62 -9.80
CA VAL A 320 -8.87 12.36 -9.09
C VAL A 320 -10.19 12.40 -8.35
N LEU A 321 -10.46 13.46 -7.59
CA LEU A 321 -11.74 13.62 -6.87
C LEU A 321 -12.93 13.66 -7.83
N ALA A 322 -12.79 14.33 -8.98
CA ALA A 322 -13.83 14.36 -10.00
C ALA A 322 -14.08 12.97 -10.62
N TRP A 323 -13.04 12.19 -10.86
CA TRP A 323 -13.16 10.81 -11.32
C TRP A 323 -13.82 9.91 -10.26
N MET A 324 -13.43 10.03 -9.01
CA MET A 324 -14.03 9.26 -7.90
C MET A 324 -15.53 9.57 -7.74
N ASP A 325 -15.91 10.84 -7.87
CA ASP A 325 -17.31 11.27 -7.83
C ASP A 325 -18.10 10.69 -9.02
N LYS A 326 -17.54 10.76 -10.25
CA LYS A 326 -18.11 10.16 -11.47
C LYS A 326 -18.32 8.65 -11.33
N LYS A 327 -17.35 7.95 -10.72
CA LYS A 327 -17.41 6.48 -10.48
C LYS A 327 -18.33 6.10 -9.31
N GLY A 328 -18.79 7.07 -8.51
CA GLY A 328 -19.63 6.81 -7.33
C GLY A 328 -18.86 6.28 -6.11
N TYR A 329 -17.55 6.47 -6.06
CA TYR A 329 -16.72 6.07 -4.93
C TYR A 329 -16.83 7.03 -3.73
N LEU A 330 -17.28 8.25 -3.98
CA LEU A 330 -17.54 9.23 -2.92
C LEU A 330 -19.03 9.34 -2.61
N THR A 331 -19.40 9.22 -1.35
CA THR A 331 -20.78 9.43 -0.89
C THR A 331 -21.20 10.91 -0.90
N LYS A 332 -20.20 11.81 -0.84
CA LYS A 332 -20.32 13.27 -0.96
C LYS A 332 -19.08 13.79 -1.69
N PRO A 333 -19.22 14.80 -2.55
CA PRO A 333 -18.07 15.43 -3.17
C PRO A 333 -17.11 15.98 -2.11
N LEU A 334 -15.82 15.83 -2.38
CA LEU A 334 -14.75 16.36 -1.54
C LEU A 334 -14.09 17.58 -2.19
N THR A 335 -13.47 18.41 -1.37
CA THR A 335 -12.51 19.44 -1.76
C THR A 335 -11.19 19.17 -1.09
N TYR A 336 -10.13 19.68 -1.68
CA TYR A 336 -8.78 19.58 -1.18
C TYR A 336 -8.18 20.96 -0.94
N ASP A 337 -7.50 21.14 0.18
CA ASP A 337 -6.72 22.32 0.49
C ASP A 337 -5.23 22.00 0.32
N GLU A 338 -4.63 22.50 -0.77
CA GLU A 338 -3.20 22.26 -1.10
C GLU A 338 -2.22 22.94 -0.13
N SER A 339 -2.68 23.88 0.69
CA SER A 339 -1.84 24.52 1.70
C SER A 339 -1.68 23.70 2.98
N THR A 340 -2.63 22.81 3.24
CA THR A 340 -2.67 21.99 4.46
C THR A 340 -2.64 20.48 4.22
N GLY A 341 -2.93 20.01 3.01
CA GLY A 341 -3.03 18.58 2.70
C GLY A 341 -4.33 17.92 3.19
N VAL A 342 -5.36 18.72 3.51
CA VAL A 342 -6.60 18.27 4.14
C VAL A 342 -7.74 18.19 3.13
N PHE A 343 -8.55 17.13 3.22
CA PHE A 343 -9.85 17.05 2.56
C PHE A 343 -10.96 17.68 3.40
N SER A 344 -11.99 18.16 2.73
CA SER A 344 -13.24 18.60 3.34
C SER A 344 -14.44 18.15 2.52
N ALA A 345 -15.54 17.79 3.17
CA ALA A 345 -16.80 17.49 2.47
C ALA A 345 -17.44 18.82 1.99
N LYS A 346 -17.95 18.81 0.73
CA LYS A 346 -18.72 19.93 0.19
C LYS A 346 -20.11 20.02 0.80
#